data_ee1bc6e296d45aa74d7527aafa53e1f8
#
_entry.id   ee1bc6e296d45aa74d7527aafa53e1f8
#
_cell.length_a   1.000
_cell.length_b   1.000
_cell.length_c   1.000
_cell.angle_alpha   90.00
_cell.angle_beta   90.00
_cell.angle_gamma   90.00
#
_symmetry.space_group_name_H-M   'P 1'
#
loop_
_entity.id
_entity.type
_entity.pdbx_description
1 polymer ?
#
loop_
_entity_poly.entity_id
_entity_poly.type
_entity_poly.pdbx_seq_one_letter_code
_entity_poly.pdbx_strand_id
1 'polypeptide(L)'
;MDRPVIVAALLGASALLAACESAESAPAAPQVVAASDIEAGRYMVRVGGCNDCHTPQYARTGGAQPPESEWLKGSNEPHTGPWGVSYGKNLRLTVARMSEDEWVQLLNTGSSLPPMPWPSVRAMSESDQRAVYRYIKSLPGDVGAPAPAPIPPGTAPGV
;
A
#
# COMPACT_ATOMS: atom_id res chain seq x y z
N MET A 1 16.50 45.70 78.75
CA MET A 1 15.50 44.63 78.64
C MET A 1 15.09 44.56 77.18
N ASP A 2 15.90 43.93 76.41
CA ASP A 2 15.73 43.86 74.94
C ASP A 2 15.06 42.55 74.59
N ARG A 3 13.95 42.63 73.88
CA ARG A 3 13.25 41.46 73.32
C ARG A 3 13.64 41.28 71.86
N PRO A 4 14.13 40.16 71.48
CA PRO A 4 14.38 39.87 70.04
C PRO A 4 13.08 39.54 69.29
N VAL A 5 12.87 40.22 68.18
CA VAL A 5 11.79 39.93 67.18
C VAL A 5 12.24 38.78 66.31
N ILE A 6 11.54 37.65 66.37
CA ILE A 6 11.74 36.52 65.49
C ILE A 6 10.94 36.77 64.23
N VAL A 7 11.63 37.01 63.10
CA VAL A 7 11.03 37.08 61.79
C VAL A 7 10.97 35.62 61.21
N ALA A 8 9.78 35.07 61.16
CA ALA A 8 9.55 33.79 60.56
C ALA A 8 9.47 33.96 59.00
N ALA A 9 10.48 33.49 58.27
CA ALA A 9 10.48 33.45 56.84
C ALA A 9 9.65 32.25 56.37
N LEU A 10 8.48 32.50 55.78
CA LEU A 10 7.66 31.51 55.11
C LEU A 10 8.25 31.24 53.70
N LEU A 11 8.94 30.12 53.53
CA LEU A 11 9.37 29.58 52.25
C LEU A 11 8.15 28.95 51.57
N GLY A 12 7.58 29.66 50.61
CA GLY A 12 6.55 29.14 49.74
C GLY A 12 7.17 28.15 48.70
N ALA A 13 6.95 26.88 48.92
CA ALA A 13 7.27 25.86 47.89
C ALA A 13 6.22 25.89 46.78
N SER A 14 6.54 26.59 45.69
CA SER A 14 5.74 26.50 44.45
C SER A 14 6.00 25.16 43.78
N ALA A 15 5.07 24.21 43.92
CA ALA A 15 5.05 22.98 43.20
C ALA A 15 4.65 23.28 41.73
N LEU A 16 5.62 23.25 40.81
CA LEU A 16 5.39 23.24 39.38
C LEU A 16 4.79 21.87 39.03
N LEU A 17 3.47 21.80 38.89
CA LEU A 17 2.78 20.71 38.24
C LEU A 17 3.10 20.81 36.75
N ALA A 18 4.10 20.05 36.30
CA ALA A 18 4.31 19.78 34.89
C ALA A 18 3.13 18.92 34.41
N ALA A 19 2.13 19.56 33.80
CA ALA A 19 1.10 18.88 33.07
C ALA A 19 1.78 18.24 31.85
N CYS A 20 2.03 16.92 31.91
CA CYS A 20 2.26 16.15 30.73
C CYS A 20 0.94 16.14 29.93
N GLU A 21 0.75 17.10 29.05
CA GLU A 21 -0.21 16.97 27.95
C GLU A 21 0.22 15.77 27.14
N SER A 22 -0.46 14.64 27.34
CA SER A 22 -0.40 13.52 26.44
C SER A 22 -0.93 14.04 25.11
N ALA A 23 -0.03 14.32 24.17
CA ALA A 23 -0.44 14.59 22.79
C ALA A 23 -1.27 13.40 22.33
N GLU A 24 -2.58 13.59 22.28
CA GLU A 24 -3.52 12.62 21.74
C GLU A 24 -3.11 12.41 20.29
N SER A 25 -2.41 11.31 20.02
CA SER A 25 -2.03 10.96 18.66
C SER A 25 -3.31 10.80 17.85
N ALA A 26 -3.36 11.46 16.68
CA ALA A 26 -4.47 11.29 15.75
C ALA A 26 -4.75 9.79 15.57
N PRO A 27 -6.03 9.38 15.48
CA PRO A 27 -6.36 7.98 15.31
C PRO A 27 -5.61 7.42 14.08
N ALA A 28 -4.94 6.29 14.27
CA ALA A 28 -4.23 5.63 13.18
C ALA A 28 -5.21 5.35 12.03
N ALA A 29 -4.75 5.55 10.79
CA ALA A 29 -5.55 5.19 9.63
C ALA A 29 -5.96 3.72 9.70
N PRO A 30 -7.17 3.35 9.25
CA PRO A 30 -7.58 1.96 9.17
C PRO A 30 -6.53 1.13 8.43
N GLN A 31 -6.17 -0.03 8.98
CA GLN A 31 -5.18 -0.93 8.38
C GLN A 31 -5.53 -2.38 8.67
N VAL A 32 -5.02 -3.27 7.82
CA VAL A 32 -5.17 -4.71 8.03
C VAL A 32 -4.25 -5.16 9.17
N VAL A 33 -4.83 -5.88 10.12
CA VAL A 33 -4.08 -6.55 11.20
C VAL A 33 -3.98 -8.03 10.88
N ALA A 34 -2.78 -8.55 10.77
CA ALA A 34 -2.48 -9.96 10.48
C ALA A 34 -1.25 -10.43 11.29
N ALA A 35 -0.91 -11.71 11.21
CA ALA A 35 0.23 -12.28 11.93
C ALA A 35 1.58 -11.72 11.47
N SER A 36 1.64 -11.18 10.24
CA SER A 36 2.82 -10.51 9.69
C SER A 36 2.42 -9.56 8.55
N ASP A 37 3.35 -8.66 8.18
CA ASP A 37 3.15 -7.79 7.02
C ASP A 37 2.98 -8.57 5.71
N ILE A 38 3.63 -9.71 5.59
CA ILE A 38 3.46 -10.61 4.43
C ILE A 38 2.03 -11.13 4.36
N GLU A 39 1.46 -11.58 5.47
CA GLU A 39 0.07 -12.05 5.55
C GLU A 39 -0.93 -10.91 5.31
N ALA A 40 -0.67 -9.71 5.85
CA ALA A 40 -1.47 -8.53 5.58
C ALA A 40 -1.45 -8.18 4.08
N GLY A 41 -0.28 -8.15 3.46
CA GLY A 41 -0.10 -7.88 2.04
C GLY A 41 -0.77 -8.95 1.15
N ARG A 42 -0.64 -10.23 1.52
CA ARG A 42 -1.33 -11.33 0.84
C ARG A 42 -2.85 -11.16 0.87
N TYR A 43 -3.38 -10.82 2.03
CA TYR A 43 -4.80 -10.54 2.19
C TYR A 43 -5.24 -9.36 1.32
N MET A 44 -4.51 -8.24 1.37
CA MET A 44 -4.80 -7.05 0.57
C MET A 44 -4.78 -7.32 -0.93
N VAL A 45 -3.80 -8.09 -1.43
CA VAL A 45 -3.73 -8.48 -2.86
C VAL A 45 -4.98 -9.26 -3.28
N ARG A 46 -5.49 -10.13 -2.41
CA ARG A 46 -6.69 -10.93 -2.70
C ARG A 46 -7.96 -10.11 -2.65
N VAL A 47 -8.20 -9.39 -1.55
CA VAL A 47 -9.46 -8.63 -1.38
C VAL A 47 -9.51 -7.37 -2.23
N GLY A 48 -8.36 -6.78 -2.56
CA GLY A 48 -8.22 -5.65 -3.46
C GLY A 48 -8.32 -6.01 -4.94
N GLY A 49 -8.45 -7.31 -5.29
CA GLY A 49 -8.60 -7.77 -6.66
C GLY A 49 -7.36 -7.58 -7.54
N CYS A 50 -6.17 -7.45 -6.95
CA CYS A 50 -4.94 -7.22 -7.73
C CYS A 50 -4.69 -8.35 -8.73
N ASN A 51 -4.97 -9.59 -8.32
CA ASN A 51 -4.79 -10.76 -9.18
C ASN A 51 -5.71 -10.78 -10.40
N ASP A 52 -6.89 -10.15 -10.34
CA ASP A 52 -7.87 -10.20 -11.42
C ASP A 52 -7.32 -9.63 -12.73
N CYS A 53 -6.45 -8.63 -12.62
CA CYS A 53 -5.79 -7.99 -13.76
C CYS A 53 -4.29 -8.34 -13.88
N HIS A 54 -3.61 -8.59 -12.74
CA HIS A 54 -2.15 -8.73 -12.72
C HIS A 54 -1.65 -10.18 -12.69
N THR A 55 -2.58 -11.16 -12.74
CA THR A 55 -2.26 -12.59 -12.77
C THR A 55 -3.04 -13.28 -13.90
N PRO A 56 -2.37 -13.93 -14.86
CA PRO A 56 -3.05 -14.56 -16.00
C PRO A 56 -4.05 -15.63 -15.52
N GLN A 57 -5.22 -15.69 -16.14
CA GLN A 57 -6.27 -16.69 -15.89
C GLN A 57 -6.91 -16.63 -14.48
N TYR A 58 -6.45 -15.79 -13.56
CA TYR A 58 -6.95 -15.79 -12.18
C TYR A 58 -8.46 -15.52 -12.12
N ALA A 59 -8.92 -14.42 -12.68
CA ALA A 59 -10.34 -14.08 -12.70
C ALA A 59 -11.19 -15.13 -13.43
N ARG A 60 -10.69 -15.67 -14.56
CA ARG A 60 -11.42 -16.68 -15.35
C ARG A 60 -11.63 -17.99 -14.62
N THR A 61 -10.74 -18.34 -13.71
CA THR A 61 -10.80 -19.57 -12.94
C THR A 61 -11.43 -19.40 -11.58
N GLY A 62 -11.96 -18.20 -11.28
CA GLY A 62 -12.49 -17.88 -9.95
C GLY A 62 -11.42 -17.94 -8.87
N GLY A 63 -10.16 -17.66 -9.21
CA GLY A 63 -9.03 -17.71 -8.29
C GLY A 63 -8.42 -19.10 -8.08
N ALA A 64 -8.89 -20.13 -8.80
CA ALA A 64 -8.36 -21.49 -8.67
C ALA A 64 -7.00 -21.69 -9.35
N GLN A 65 -6.69 -20.89 -10.35
CA GLN A 65 -5.44 -20.91 -11.10
C GLN A 65 -4.97 -19.48 -11.41
N PRO A 66 -3.67 -19.29 -11.61
CA PRO A 66 -2.56 -20.20 -11.36
C PRO A 66 -2.21 -20.33 -9.87
N PRO A 67 -1.27 -21.19 -9.47
CA PRO A 67 -0.78 -21.25 -8.10
C PRO A 67 -0.12 -19.92 -7.69
N GLU A 68 -0.05 -19.66 -6.38
CA GLU A 68 0.46 -18.39 -5.82
C GLU A 68 1.89 -18.05 -6.29
N SER A 69 2.70 -19.06 -6.58
CA SER A 69 4.03 -18.89 -7.18
C SER A 69 4.03 -18.17 -8.53
N GLU A 70 2.88 -18.11 -9.20
CA GLU A 70 2.72 -17.45 -10.50
C GLU A 70 1.93 -16.12 -10.42
N TRP A 71 1.52 -15.72 -9.22
CA TRP A 71 0.75 -14.50 -9.05
C TRP A 71 1.56 -13.23 -9.37
N LEU A 72 0.85 -12.21 -9.85
CA LEU A 72 1.33 -10.84 -10.06
C LEU A 72 2.48 -10.71 -11.08
N LYS A 73 2.65 -11.70 -11.95
CA LYS A 73 3.60 -11.66 -13.08
C LYS A 73 3.09 -10.85 -14.29
N GLY A 74 1.96 -10.16 -14.15
CA GLY A 74 1.30 -9.44 -15.23
C GLY A 74 0.37 -10.33 -16.04
N SER A 75 -0.35 -9.75 -16.99
CA SER A 75 -1.28 -10.47 -17.85
C SER A 75 -1.19 -9.95 -19.29
N ASN A 76 -1.37 -10.84 -20.24
CA ASN A 76 -1.59 -10.51 -21.66
C ASN A 76 -3.08 -10.45 -22.04
N GLU A 77 -3.97 -10.53 -21.06
CA GLU A 77 -5.41 -10.35 -21.28
C GLU A 77 -5.72 -8.86 -21.49
N PRO A 78 -6.35 -8.50 -22.62
CA PRO A 78 -6.60 -7.11 -22.95
C PRO A 78 -7.79 -6.54 -22.18
N HIS A 79 -7.65 -5.31 -21.72
CA HIS A 79 -8.74 -4.48 -21.21
C HIS A 79 -9.00 -3.37 -22.22
N THR A 80 -10.11 -3.45 -22.95
CA THR A 80 -10.43 -2.56 -24.06
C THR A 80 -11.48 -1.51 -23.65
N GLY A 81 -11.29 -0.27 -24.08
CA GLY A 81 -12.22 0.83 -23.83
C GLY A 81 -11.88 2.07 -24.68
N PRO A 82 -12.51 3.22 -24.38
CA PRO A 82 -12.22 4.47 -25.07
C PRO A 82 -10.75 4.91 -25.01
N TRP A 83 -9.99 4.36 -24.07
CA TRP A 83 -8.55 4.58 -23.88
C TRP A 83 -7.67 3.71 -24.78
N GLY A 84 -8.25 2.85 -25.62
CA GLY A 84 -7.53 1.82 -26.37
C GLY A 84 -7.49 0.50 -25.64
N VAL A 85 -6.32 -0.15 -25.61
CA VAL A 85 -6.11 -1.42 -24.92
C VAL A 85 -5.04 -1.26 -23.85
N SER A 86 -5.33 -1.74 -22.64
CA SER A 86 -4.38 -1.82 -21.55
C SER A 86 -4.21 -3.27 -21.07
N TYR A 87 -3.12 -3.53 -20.37
CA TYR A 87 -2.78 -4.85 -19.84
C TYR A 87 -2.33 -4.72 -18.38
N GLY A 88 -2.64 -5.73 -17.57
CA GLY A 88 -2.16 -5.80 -16.19
C GLY A 88 -0.65 -5.92 -16.15
N LYS A 89 0.04 -4.91 -15.61
CA LYS A 89 1.51 -4.89 -15.52
C LYS A 89 2.03 -6.00 -14.63
N ASN A 90 3.25 -6.46 -14.89
CA ASN A 90 3.98 -7.35 -14.00
C ASN A 90 4.42 -6.59 -12.75
N LEU A 91 3.73 -6.84 -11.62
CA LEU A 91 4.01 -6.16 -10.35
C LEU A 91 5.30 -6.67 -9.69
N ARG A 92 5.71 -7.93 -9.94
CA ARG A 92 6.99 -8.45 -9.46
C ARG A 92 8.18 -7.70 -10.08
N LEU A 93 8.12 -7.45 -11.40
CA LEU A 93 9.12 -6.62 -12.07
C LEU A 93 9.07 -5.17 -11.57
N THR A 94 7.88 -4.65 -11.29
CA THR A 94 7.71 -3.30 -10.77
C THR A 94 8.43 -3.17 -9.42
N VAL A 95 8.10 -4.00 -8.44
CA VAL A 95 8.73 -3.92 -7.10
C VAL A 95 10.20 -4.35 -7.09
N ALA A 96 10.65 -5.15 -8.06
CA ALA A 96 12.06 -5.52 -8.18
C ALA A 96 12.96 -4.33 -8.54
N ARG A 97 12.39 -3.28 -9.15
CA ARG A 97 13.12 -2.11 -9.68
C ARG A 97 12.98 -0.86 -8.82
N MET A 98 12.28 -0.93 -7.71
CA MET A 98 12.03 0.21 -6.83
C MET A 98 12.14 -0.16 -5.36
N SER A 99 12.38 0.83 -4.53
CA SER A 99 12.29 0.74 -3.09
C SER A 99 10.83 0.70 -2.61
N GLU A 100 10.65 0.38 -1.34
CA GLU A 100 9.34 0.40 -0.71
C GLU A 100 8.72 1.80 -0.66
N ASP A 101 9.54 2.85 -0.47
CA ASP A 101 9.07 4.24 -0.47
C ASP A 101 8.66 4.70 -1.87
N GLU A 102 9.39 4.32 -2.91
CA GLU A 102 9.02 4.59 -4.31
C GLU A 102 7.72 3.86 -4.69
N TRP A 103 7.47 2.66 -4.16
CA TRP A 103 6.21 1.96 -4.32
C TRP A 103 5.05 2.72 -3.68
N VAL A 104 5.20 3.17 -2.43
CA VAL A 104 4.19 3.99 -1.74
C VAL A 104 3.91 5.27 -2.53
N GLN A 105 4.96 5.95 -2.98
CA GLN A 105 4.82 7.14 -3.84
C GLN A 105 4.07 6.80 -5.13
N LEU A 106 4.41 5.70 -5.81
CA LEU A 106 3.72 5.26 -7.03
C LEU A 106 2.23 5.04 -6.79
N LEU A 107 1.84 4.39 -5.69
CA LEU A 107 0.42 4.13 -5.40
C LEU A 107 -0.33 5.43 -5.09
N ASN A 108 0.30 6.41 -4.47
CA ASN A 108 -0.33 7.67 -4.09
C ASN A 108 -0.40 8.70 -5.24
N THR A 109 0.56 8.71 -6.15
CA THR A 109 0.69 9.72 -7.21
C THR A 109 0.54 9.17 -8.62
N GLY A 110 0.64 7.86 -8.77
CA GLY A 110 0.61 7.20 -10.07
C GLY A 110 -0.73 7.35 -10.77
N SER A 111 -0.66 7.29 -12.09
CA SER A 111 -1.80 7.20 -12.97
C SER A 111 -1.43 6.28 -14.14
N SER A 112 -2.37 5.50 -14.60
CA SER A 112 -2.25 4.68 -15.80
C SER A 112 -3.62 4.49 -16.41
N LEU A 113 -3.66 3.83 -17.58
CA LEU A 113 -4.91 3.57 -18.27
C LEU A 113 -5.86 2.73 -17.42
N PRO A 114 -7.17 2.92 -17.58
CA PRO A 114 -8.18 2.03 -17.00
C PRO A 114 -7.93 0.57 -17.42
N PRO A 115 -8.44 -0.42 -16.66
CA PRO A 115 -9.35 -0.29 -15.52
C PRO A 115 -8.66 -0.16 -14.15
N MET A 116 -7.35 0.14 -14.07
CA MET A 116 -6.65 0.23 -12.78
C MET A 116 -7.38 1.18 -11.80
N PRO A 117 -7.84 0.68 -10.64
CA PRO A 117 -8.68 1.46 -9.71
C PRO A 117 -7.82 2.36 -8.81
N TRP A 118 -7.17 3.36 -9.37
CA TRP A 118 -6.30 4.29 -8.65
C TRP A 118 -6.91 4.90 -7.38
N PRO A 119 -8.23 5.29 -7.36
CA PRO A 119 -8.83 5.77 -6.12
C PRO A 119 -8.79 4.75 -4.99
N SER A 120 -9.01 3.46 -5.28
CA SER A 120 -8.99 2.39 -4.28
C SER A 120 -7.58 2.15 -3.74
N VAL A 121 -6.55 2.13 -4.58
CA VAL A 121 -5.17 1.93 -4.11
C VAL A 121 -4.65 3.11 -3.30
N ARG A 122 -5.08 4.36 -3.62
CA ARG A 122 -4.78 5.55 -2.82
C ARG A 122 -5.50 5.58 -1.47
N ALA A 123 -6.64 4.89 -1.37
CA ALA A 123 -7.40 4.79 -0.12
C ALA A 123 -6.81 3.79 0.88
N MET A 124 -5.87 2.95 0.45
CA MET A 124 -5.12 2.08 1.36
C MET A 124 -4.29 2.92 2.31
N SER A 125 -4.18 2.49 3.57
CA SER A 125 -3.19 3.07 4.48
C SER A 125 -1.76 2.84 3.95
N GLU A 126 -0.83 3.70 4.33
CA GLU A 126 0.57 3.51 3.97
C GLU A 126 1.11 2.16 4.47
N SER A 127 0.67 1.74 5.66
CA SER A 127 1.00 0.43 6.23
C SER A 127 0.56 -0.72 5.31
N ASP A 128 -0.66 -0.66 4.78
CA ASP A 128 -1.18 -1.68 3.87
C ASP A 128 -0.47 -1.65 2.50
N GLN A 129 -0.16 -0.45 1.98
CA GLN A 129 0.63 -0.30 0.75
C GLN A 129 2.01 -0.94 0.90
N ARG A 130 2.69 -0.74 2.03
CA ARG A 130 3.98 -1.37 2.35
C ARG A 130 3.86 -2.88 2.52
N ALA A 131 2.80 -3.35 3.17
CA ALA A 131 2.54 -4.78 3.31
C ALA A 131 2.36 -5.45 1.94
N VAL A 132 1.64 -4.82 1.00
CA VAL A 132 1.52 -5.31 -0.38
C VAL A 132 2.90 -5.40 -1.06
N TYR A 133 3.76 -4.38 -0.94
CA TYR A 133 5.11 -4.43 -1.48
C TYR A 133 5.91 -5.62 -0.94
N ARG A 134 5.93 -5.78 0.39
CA ARG A 134 6.67 -6.86 1.07
C ARG A 134 6.17 -8.24 0.67
N TYR A 135 4.85 -8.39 0.53
CA TYR A 135 4.27 -9.63 0.04
C TYR A 135 4.72 -9.93 -1.40
N ILE A 136 4.63 -8.96 -2.31
CA ILE A 136 5.06 -9.16 -3.71
C ILE A 136 6.54 -9.55 -3.77
N LYS A 137 7.40 -8.92 -2.97
CA LYS A 137 8.83 -9.24 -2.86
C LYS A 137 9.08 -10.64 -2.31
N SER A 138 8.20 -11.16 -1.47
CA SER A 138 8.33 -12.49 -0.86
C SER A 138 7.88 -13.66 -1.76
N LEU A 139 7.19 -13.35 -2.86
CA LEU A 139 6.68 -14.39 -3.75
C LEU A 139 7.83 -15.20 -4.38
N PRO A 140 7.75 -16.54 -4.35
CA PRO A 140 8.82 -17.40 -4.85
C PRO A 140 8.90 -17.41 -6.38
N GLY A 141 9.98 -17.96 -6.92
CA GLY A 141 10.20 -18.15 -8.35
C GLY A 141 10.78 -16.93 -9.04
N ASP A 142 10.78 -16.95 -10.36
CA ASP A 142 11.25 -15.84 -11.18
C ASP A 142 10.25 -14.67 -11.19
N VAL A 143 10.72 -13.50 -11.59
CA VAL A 143 9.88 -12.31 -11.70
C VAL A 143 9.04 -12.28 -12.98
N GLY A 144 9.31 -13.13 -13.94
CA GLY A 144 8.61 -13.20 -15.22
C GLY A 144 8.99 -12.10 -16.22
N ALA A 145 8.29 -12.08 -17.35
CA ALA A 145 8.48 -11.10 -18.43
C ALA A 145 7.59 -9.85 -18.24
N PRO A 146 7.91 -8.72 -18.89
CA PRO A 146 7.00 -7.57 -18.95
C PRO A 146 5.67 -7.94 -19.63
N ALA A 147 4.57 -7.35 -19.14
CA ALA A 147 3.30 -7.40 -19.86
C ALA A 147 3.38 -6.61 -21.18
N PRO A 148 2.47 -6.87 -22.16
CA PRO A 148 2.42 -6.13 -23.41
C PRO A 148 2.30 -4.61 -23.19
N ALA A 149 2.81 -3.84 -24.14
CA ALA A 149 2.63 -2.39 -24.15
C ALA A 149 1.16 -2.03 -24.42
N PRO A 150 0.63 -0.95 -23.83
CA PRO A 150 -0.70 -0.47 -24.16
C PRO A 150 -0.81 -0.07 -25.63
N ILE A 151 -2.01 -0.23 -26.21
CA ILE A 151 -2.31 0.17 -27.57
C ILE A 151 -3.21 1.42 -27.52
N PRO A 152 -2.82 2.55 -28.14
CA PRO A 152 -3.60 3.77 -28.16
C PRO A 152 -4.96 3.61 -28.86
N PRO A 153 -5.94 4.46 -28.56
CA PRO A 153 -7.24 4.48 -29.26
C PRO A 153 -7.05 4.65 -30.77
N GLY A 154 -7.87 3.95 -31.56
CA GLY A 154 -7.86 4.05 -33.02
C GLY A 154 -6.70 3.31 -33.74
N THR A 155 -5.80 2.69 -32.98
CA THR A 155 -4.69 1.90 -33.55
C THR A 155 -4.85 0.40 -33.33
N ALA A 156 -5.79 -0.04 -32.48
CA ALA A 156 -6.10 -1.44 -32.31
C ALA A 156 -6.69 -2.02 -33.60
N PRO A 157 -6.25 -3.21 -34.09
CA PRO A 157 -6.93 -3.90 -35.16
C PRO A 157 -8.40 -4.08 -34.76
N GLY A 158 -9.30 -3.71 -35.64
CA GLY A 158 -10.74 -3.64 -35.37
C GLY A 158 -11.27 -4.90 -34.69
N VAL A 159 -12.00 -4.68 -33.61
CA VAL A 159 -12.82 -5.69 -32.93
C VAL A 159 -14.18 -5.68 -33.58
#